data_8cfbe7b7453750fe89391dfd97e0750c
#
_entry.id   8cfbe7b7453750fe89391dfd97e0750c
#
_cell.length_a   1.000
_cell.length_b   1.000
_cell.length_c   1.000
_cell.angle_alpha   90.00
_cell.angle_beta   90.00
_cell.angle_gamma   90.00
#
_symmetry.space_group_name_H-M   'P 1'
#
loop_
_entity.id
_entity.type
_entity.pdbx_description
1 polymer ?
#
loop_
_entity_poly.entity_id
_entity_poly.type
_entity_poly.pdbx_seq_one_letter_code
_entity_poly.pdbx_strand_id
1 'polypeptide(L)'
;MKQYKNYILDLYGTLINIHTNERWPYFWQKMAEYYNCFGTSYRGKELEERYRLLCRQKEAELGEKLGTAFPEIELREVFRELLGEKGKEIRDMDQWLCDTACFFRIFARFRYGLYPGTLPALTELKKRGRGVYLLSNAQRCFTEPEMKGTGIWDLFDGIFISSDRQIKKPDPAFMKDLLAEYGLDPGECVMIGNEYGSDMKIAADCGVDGIFLNTDAHSPEECLALGQSLPFRPPVIDDLRQLLDA
;
A
#
# COMPACT_ATOMS: atom_id res chain seq x y z
N MET A 1 -25.26 9.27 -4.24
CA MET A 1 -24.31 8.24 -4.78
C MET A 1 -24.92 6.84 -4.59
N LYS A 2 -24.62 5.83 -5.46
CA LYS A 2 -25.08 4.44 -5.24
C LYS A 2 -24.56 3.92 -3.90
N GLN A 3 -25.40 3.22 -3.13
CA GLN A 3 -24.99 2.56 -1.89
C GLN A 3 -24.53 1.14 -2.19
N TYR A 4 -23.45 0.73 -1.54
CA TYR A 4 -22.88 -0.61 -1.69
C TYR A 4 -22.99 -1.38 -0.36
N LYS A 5 -22.94 -2.69 -0.43
CA LYS A 5 -22.80 -3.51 0.77
C LYS A 5 -21.38 -3.50 1.29
N ASN A 6 -20.39 -3.51 0.38
CA ASN A 6 -18.98 -3.66 0.70
C ASN A 6 -18.15 -2.54 0.07
N TYR A 7 -17.29 -1.95 0.86
CA TYR A 7 -16.36 -0.89 0.50
C TYR A 7 -14.94 -1.41 0.61
N ILE A 8 -14.24 -1.48 -0.52
CA ILE A 8 -12.84 -1.89 -0.61
C ILE A 8 -12.03 -0.61 -0.79
N LEU A 9 -11.12 -0.33 0.11
CA LEU A 9 -10.38 0.94 0.12
C LEU A 9 -8.88 0.70 -0.04
N ASP A 10 -8.25 1.55 -0.84
CA ASP A 10 -6.81 1.72 -0.79
C ASP A 10 -6.40 2.47 0.49
N LEU A 11 -5.10 2.49 0.82
CA LEU A 11 -4.59 3.09 2.04
C LEU A 11 -3.87 4.41 1.81
N TYR A 12 -2.70 4.34 1.16
CA TYR A 12 -1.80 5.48 1.02
C TYR A 12 -2.23 6.39 -0.13
N GLY A 13 -2.40 7.67 0.16
CA GLY A 13 -3.02 8.60 -0.77
C GLY A 13 -4.56 8.61 -0.72
N THR A 14 -5.17 7.61 -0.04
CA THR A 14 -6.62 7.44 0.09
C THR A 14 -7.11 7.68 1.51
N LEU A 15 -6.61 6.90 2.47
CA LEU A 15 -6.96 7.00 3.91
C LEU A 15 -5.88 7.70 4.70
N ILE A 16 -4.62 7.42 4.38
CA ILE A 16 -3.42 7.98 5.01
C ILE A 16 -2.74 8.92 4.04
N ASN A 17 -2.65 10.20 4.42
CA ASN A 17 -1.83 11.19 3.74
C ASN A 17 -0.38 10.99 4.15
N ILE A 18 0.39 10.34 3.29
CA ILE A 18 1.80 10.07 3.52
C ILE A 18 2.65 10.60 2.38
N HIS A 19 3.83 11.09 2.72
CA HIS A 19 4.86 11.42 1.75
C HIS A 19 6.19 10.85 2.20
N THR A 20 6.81 10.01 1.36
CA THR A 20 8.12 9.41 1.60
C THR A 20 9.11 9.81 0.51
N ASN A 21 10.38 9.91 0.86
CA ASN A 21 11.44 10.21 -0.09
C ASN A 21 12.72 9.45 0.26
N GLU A 22 12.87 8.28 -0.32
CA GLU A 22 14.10 7.47 -0.22
C GLU A 22 15.24 8.00 -1.11
N ARG A 23 14.98 9.06 -1.91
CA ARG A 23 16.01 9.71 -2.75
C ARG A 23 16.71 10.86 -2.01
N TRP A 24 16.27 11.16 -0.80
CA TRP A 24 16.90 12.19 0.01
C TRP A 24 18.37 11.79 0.31
N PRO A 25 19.36 12.68 0.10
CA PRO A 25 20.78 12.33 0.18
C PRO A 25 21.22 11.73 1.52
N TYR A 26 20.61 12.17 2.63
CA TYR A 26 20.95 11.64 3.96
C TYR A 26 20.25 10.31 4.30
N PHE A 27 19.23 9.92 3.57
CA PHE A 27 18.47 8.71 3.87
C PHE A 27 19.39 7.48 3.87
N TRP A 28 20.06 7.21 2.77
CA TRP A 28 20.94 6.04 2.63
C TRP A 28 22.19 6.15 3.49
N GLN A 29 22.69 7.36 3.77
CA GLN A 29 23.77 7.55 4.73
C GLN A 29 23.35 7.09 6.12
N LYS A 30 22.16 7.49 6.58
CA LYS A 30 21.63 7.09 7.90
C LYS A 30 21.30 5.60 7.96
N MET A 31 20.78 5.04 6.88
CA MET A 31 20.58 3.59 6.78
C MET A 31 21.91 2.84 6.89
N ALA A 32 22.96 3.29 6.21
CA ALA A 32 24.29 2.68 6.31
C ALA A 32 24.88 2.80 7.73
N GLU A 33 24.76 3.96 8.39
CA GLU A 33 25.18 4.16 9.77
C GLU A 33 24.45 3.16 10.70
N TYR A 34 23.12 3.00 10.50
CA TYR A 34 22.33 2.01 11.25
C TYR A 34 22.85 0.57 11.04
N TYR A 35 23.02 0.12 9.79
CA TYR A 35 23.56 -1.21 9.48
C TYR A 35 24.95 -1.41 10.08
N ASN A 36 25.80 -0.37 10.06
CA ASN A 36 27.17 -0.44 10.57
C ASN A 36 27.22 -0.64 12.10
N CYS A 37 26.17 -0.27 12.84
CA CYS A 37 26.03 -0.64 14.26
C CYS A 37 25.96 -2.17 14.45
N PHE A 38 25.57 -2.91 13.42
CA PHE A 38 25.47 -4.38 13.43
C PHE A 38 26.63 -5.06 12.71
N GLY A 39 27.77 -4.34 12.56
CA GLY A 39 29.03 -4.89 12.09
C GLY A 39 29.22 -4.90 10.59
N THR A 40 28.33 -4.29 9.83
CA THR A 40 28.54 -4.04 8.38
C THR A 40 29.56 -2.90 8.19
N SER A 41 29.90 -2.63 6.92
CA SER A 41 30.80 -1.53 6.56
C SER A 41 30.32 -0.80 5.31
N TYR A 42 29.00 -0.63 5.20
CA TYR A 42 28.40 0.05 4.06
C TYR A 42 28.67 1.56 4.06
N ARG A 43 28.87 2.11 2.86
CA ARG A 43 28.66 3.54 2.60
C ARG A 43 27.22 3.73 2.11
N GLY A 44 26.64 4.91 2.31
CA GLY A 44 25.24 5.17 1.94
C GLY A 44 24.93 4.82 0.50
N LYS A 45 25.74 5.29 -0.45
CA LYS A 45 25.56 4.99 -1.88
C LYS A 45 25.68 3.49 -2.21
N GLU A 46 26.61 2.80 -1.59
CA GLU A 46 26.81 1.36 -1.77
C GLU A 46 25.57 0.59 -1.28
N LEU A 47 25.06 0.95 -0.10
CA LEU A 47 23.85 0.33 0.45
C LEU A 47 22.63 0.57 -0.45
N GLU A 48 22.46 1.80 -0.96
CA GLU A 48 21.38 2.13 -1.91
C GLU A 48 21.47 1.27 -3.18
N GLU A 49 22.63 1.22 -3.80
CA GLU A 49 22.85 0.46 -5.04
C GLU A 49 22.54 -1.03 -4.82
N ARG A 50 23.00 -1.58 -3.69
CA ARG A 50 22.77 -2.98 -3.35
C ARG A 50 21.32 -3.27 -3.04
N TYR A 51 20.66 -2.41 -2.24
CA TYR A 51 19.24 -2.50 -1.95
C TYR A 51 18.40 -2.52 -3.24
N ARG A 52 18.63 -1.55 -4.13
CA ARG A 52 17.90 -1.46 -5.40
C ARG A 52 18.15 -2.67 -6.31
N LEU A 53 19.37 -3.21 -6.30
CA LEU A 53 19.70 -4.41 -7.04
C LEU A 53 18.93 -5.62 -6.51
N LEU A 54 18.95 -5.85 -5.22
CA LEU A 54 18.23 -6.95 -4.57
C LEU A 54 16.74 -6.86 -4.79
N CYS A 55 16.13 -5.67 -4.65
CA CYS A 55 14.71 -5.48 -4.94
C CYS A 55 14.38 -5.92 -6.37
N ARG A 56 15.11 -5.42 -7.37
CA ARG A 56 14.87 -5.79 -8.78
C ARG A 56 15.06 -7.29 -9.05
N GLN A 57 16.08 -7.92 -8.45
CA GLN A 57 16.34 -9.35 -8.62
C GLN A 57 15.17 -10.17 -8.04
N LYS A 58 14.78 -9.88 -6.80
CA LYS A 58 13.67 -10.57 -6.14
C LYS A 58 12.33 -10.33 -6.84
N GLU A 59 12.07 -9.13 -7.33
CA GLU A 59 10.87 -8.83 -8.13
C GLU A 59 10.84 -9.62 -9.43
N ALA A 60 11.97 -9.70 -10.15
CA ALA A 60 12.07 -10.48 -11.39
C ALA A 60 11.85 -11.97 -11.15
N GLU A 61 12.54 -12.54 -10.16
CA GLU A 61 12.41 -13.96 -9.77
C GLU A 61 10.98 -14.30 -9.34
N LEU A 62 10.37 -13.42 -8.53
CA LEU A 62 9.00 -13.61 -8.06
C LEU A 62 7.98 -13.48 -9.20
N GLY A 63 8.17 -12.49 -10.07
CA GLY A 63 7.31 -12.29 -11.25
C GLY A 63 7.35 -13.49 -12.20
N GLU A 64 8.52 -14.06 -12.46
CA GLU A 64 8.67 -15.27 -13.26
C GLU A 64 8.00 -16.46 -12.57
N LYS A 65 8.24 -16.65 -11.27
CA LYS A 65 7.66 -17.74 -10.47
C LYS A 65 6.13 -17.71 -10.47
N LEU A 66 5.53 -16.54 -10.33
CA LEU A 66 4.07 -16.37 -10.24
C LEU A 66 3.40 -16.13 -11.59
N GLY A 67 4.16 -15.86 -12.65
CA GLY A 67 3.63 -15.52 -13.97
C GLY A 67 2.88 -14.19 -14.00
N THR A 68 3.29 -13.23 -13.16
CA THR A 68 2.69 -11.89 -13.08
C THR A 68 3.68 -10.80 -13.43
N ALA A 69 3.15 -9.73 -14.04
CA ALA A 69 3.91 -8.49 -14.26
C ALA A 69 3.91 -7.57 -13.02
N PHE A 70 3.16 -7.92 -11.97
CA PHE A 70 2.95 -7.10 -10.78
C PHE A 70 3.29 -7.85 -9.49
N PRO A 71 4.51 -8.42 -9.37
CA PRO A 71 4.94 -9.07 -8.14
C PRO A 71 5.14 -8.05 -7.03
N GLU A 72 4.94 -8.46 -5.78
CA GLU A 72 5.28 -7.66 -4.60
C GLU A 72 6.18 -8.46 -3.67
N ILE A 73 7.41 -8.01 -3.49
CA ILE A 73 8.37 -8.66 -2.60
C ILE A 73 8.13 -8.27 -1.13
N GLU A 74 8.62 -9.09 -0.21
CA GLU A 74 8.69 -8.73 1.21
C GLU A 74 10.02 -8.00 1.48
N LEU A 75 9.98 -6.72 1.80
CA LEU A 75 11.19 -5.91 2.01
C LEU A 75 12.05 -6.39 3.18
N ARG A 76 11.47 -7.05 4.19
CA ARG A 76 12.27 -7.62 5.28
C ARG A 76 13.28 -8.67 4.80
N GLU A 77 12.97 -9.39 3.71
CA GLU A 77 13.93 -10.31 3.08
C GLU A 77 15.14 -9.57 2.49
N VAL A 78 14.89 -8.40 1.89
CA VAL A 78 15.97 -7.53 1.38
C VAL A 78 16.83 -7.00 2.53
N PHE A 79 16.19 -6.56 3.63
CA PHE A 79 16.91 -6.09 4.82
C PHE A 79 17.77 -7.18 5.44
N ARG A 80 17.23 -8.39 5.54
CA ARG A 80 17.97 -9.57 6.05
C ARG A 80 19.19 -9.88 5.20
N GLU A 81 19.03 -9.89 3.87
CA GLU A 81 20.10 -10.21 2.94
C GLU A 81 21.21 -9.17 2.98
N LEU A 82 20.87 -7.87 3.00
CA LEU A 82 21.85 -6.79 3.17
C LEU A 82 22.67 -6.92 4.46
N LEU A 83 22.05 -7.31 5.56
CA LEU A 83 22.77 -7.59 6.80
C LEU A 83 23.69 -8.82 6.63
N GLY A 84 23.15 -9.90 6.06
CA GLY A 84 23.86 -11.18 5.91
C GLY A 84 25.12 -11.09 5.06
N GLU A 85 25.19 -10.13 4.11
CA GLU A 85 26.35 -9.95 3.24
C GLU A 85 27.61 -9.49 3.99
N LYS A 86 27.48 -8.67 5.03
CA LYS A 86 28.59 -7.99 5.68
C LYS A 86 28.46 -7.88 7.20
N GLY A 87 27.28 -8.17 7.75
CA GLY A 87 26.98 -7.97 9.15
C GLY A 87 27.38 -9.16 10.04
N LYS A 88 27.13 -8.98 11.32
CA LYS A 88 27.28 -10.03 12.33
C LYS A 88 25.95 -10.77 12.50
N GLU A 89 26.04 -11.96 13.05
CA GLU A 89 24.87 -12.72 13.45
C GLU A 89 24.03 -11.94 14.50
N ILE A 90 22.73 -11.88 14.29
CA ILE A 90 21.78 -11.22 15.16
C ILE A 90 20.99 -12.28 15.93
N ARG A 91 21.00 -12.16 17.27
CA ARG A 91 20.32 -13.12 18.15
C ARG A 91 18.80 -13.15 17.95
N ASP A 92 18.18 -11.98 17.79
CA ASP A 92 16.75 -11.81 17.53
C ASP A 92 16.56 -11.11 16.17
N MET A 93 16.56 -11.91 15.12
CA MET A 93 16.45 -11.43 13.75
C MET A 93 15.07 -10.81 13.49
N ASP A 94 14.00 -11.35 14.06
CA ASP A 94 12.65 -10.85 13.82
C ASP A 94 12.47 -9.45 14.44
N GLN A 95 12.97 -9.25 15.66
CA GLN A 95 12.97 -7.91 16.27
C GLN A 95 13.84 -6.93 15.46
N TRP A 96 15.03 -7.36 15.03
CA TRP A 96 15.92 -6.52 14.23
C TRP A 96 15.26 -6.09 12.91
N LEU A 97 14.52 -6.99 12.24
CA LEU A 97 13.79 -6.69 11.01
C LEU A 97 12.65 -5.68 11.26
N CYS A 98 11.95 -5.80 12.37
CA CYS A 98 10.93 -4.83 12.77
C CYS A 98 11.55 -3.44 13.02
N ASP A 99 12.66 -3.40 13.76
CA ASP A 99 13.37 -2.16 14.07
C ASP A 99 13.94 -1.51 12.79
N THR A 100 14.50 -2.32 11.89
CA THR A 100 15.03 -1.87 10.60
C THR A 100 13.92 -1.29 9.72
N ALA A 101 12.78 -1.96 9.65
CA ALA A 101 11.62 -1.47 8.91
C ALA A 101 11.09 -0.15 9.48
N CYS A 102 11.00 -0.05 10.81
CA CYS A 102 10.58 1.16 11.51
C CYS A 102 11.55 2.32 11.23
N PHE A 103 12.86 2.08 11.34
CA PHE A 103 13.90 3.05 11.07
C PHE A 103 13.85 3.53 9.60
N PHE A 104 13.79 2.60 8.64
CA PHE A 104 13.65 2.88 7.23
C PHE A 104 12.45 3.78 6.95
N ARG A 105 11.27 3.40 7.49
CA ARG A 105 10.03 4.13 7.27
C ARG A 105 10.04 5.53 7.86
N ILE A 106 10.51 5.69 9.10
CA ILE A 106 10.58 6.99 9.80
C ILE A 106 11.53 7.94 9.06
N PHE A 107 12.69 7.47 8.62
CA PHE A 107 13.67 8.30 7.92
C PHE A 107 13.22 8.69 6.51
N ALA A 108 12.47 7.84 5.82
CA ALA A 108 11.93 8.18 4.51
C ALA A 108 10.75 9.16 4.57
N ARG A 109 10.05 9.25 5.72
CA ARG A 109 8.74 9.88 5.83
C ARG A 109 8.81 11.35 6.22
N PHE A 110 8.21 12.23 5.39
CA PHE A 110 8.11 13.68 5.62
C PHE A 110 6.72 14.12 6.08
N ARG A 111 5.68 13.39 5.69
CA ARG A 111 4.30 13.65 6.08
C ARG A 111 3.63 12.35 6.47
N TYR A 112 2.77 12.41 7.47
CA TYR A 112 2.00 11.26 7.92
C TYR A 112 0.79 11.71 8.75
N GLY A 113 -0.37 11.17 8.41
CA GLY A 113 -1.62 11.38 9.16
C GLY A 113 -2.81 10.90 8.35
N LEU A 114 -3.96 10.79 8.97
CA LEU A 114 -5.21 10.50 8.25
C LEU A 114 -5.66 11.70 7.45
N TYR A 115 -6.29 11.45 6.28
CA TYR A 115 -7.12 12.49 5.67
C TYR A 115 -8.31 12.82 6.59
N PRO A 116 -8.80 14.07 6.62
CA PRO A 116 -9.84 14.49 7.57
C PRO A 116 -11.14 13.66 7.48
N GLY A 117 -11.47 13.19 6.30
CA GLY A 117 -12.67 12.36 6.05
C GLY A 117 -12.54 10.89 6.44
N THR A 118 -11.32 10.38 6.69
CA THR A 118 -11.05 8.93 6.86
C THR A 118 -11.80 8.35 8.05
N LEU A 119 -11.53 8.82 9.26
CA LEU A 119 -12.12 8.23 10.46
C LEU A 119 -13.64 8.41 10.52
N PRO A 120 -14.23 9.59 10.18
CA PRO A 120 -15.66 9.75 10.07
C PRO A 120 -16.33 8.79 9.07
N ALA A 121 -15.74 8.64 7.88
CA ALA A 121 -16.29 7.77 6.84
C ALA A 121 -16.28 6.30 7.26
N LEU A 122 -15.14 5.78 7.70
CA LEU A 122 -15.01 4.38 8.15
C LEU A 122 -15.94 4.07 9.32
N THR A 123 -16.01 4.96 10.32
CA THR A 123 -16.86 4.77 11.49
C THR A 123 -18.34 4.74 11.09
N GLU A 124 -18.77 5.62 10.21
CA GLU A 124 -20.17 5.68 9.77
C GLU A 124 -20.54 4.48 8.87
N LEU A 125 -19.66 4.05 7.98
CA LEU A 125 -19.87 2.83 7.19
C LEU A 125 -20.07 1.61 8.09
N LYS A 126 -19.25 1.45 9.12
CA LYS A 126 -19.39 0.37 10.11
C LYS A 126 -20.72 0.47 10.88
N LYS A 127 -21.12 1.67 11.31
CA LYS A 127 -22.42 1.88 11.97
C LYS A 127 -23.60 1.51 11.08
N ARG A 128 -23.49 1.74 9.77
CA ARG A 128 -24.50 1.35 8.77
C ARG A 128 -24.45 -0.14 8.43
N GLY A 129 -23.61 -0.94 9.09
CA GLY A 129 -23.46 -2.38 8.85
C GLY A 129 -22.85 -2.71 7.49
N ARG A 130 -22.02 -1.81 6.94
CA ARG A 130 -21.32 -2.03 5.68
C ARG A 130 -20.06 -2.84 5.92
N GLY A 131 -19.71 -3.73 4.97
CA GLY A 131 -18.41 -4.37 4.93
C GLY A 131 -17.33 -3.37 4.53
N VAL A 132 -16.21 -3.36 5.26
CA VAL A 132 -15.08 -2.44 5.04
C VAL A 132 -13.81 -3.25 4.91
N TYR A 133 -13.18 -3.20 3.76
CA TYR A 133 -12.01 -4.01 3.41
C TYR A 133 -10.87 -3.12 2.93
N LEU A 134 -9.65 -3.51 3.22
CA LEU A 134 -8.43 -2.88 2.71
C LEU A 134 -7.85 -3.70 1.57
N LEU A 135 -7.46 -3.03 0.47
CA LEU A 135 -6.69 -3.61 -0.63
C LEU A 135 -5.56 -2.64 -1.02
N SER A 136 -4.37 -2.82 -0.46
CA SER A 136 -3.29 -1.83 -0.57
C SER A 136 -2.00 -2.42 -1.13
N ASN A 137 -1.39 -1.68 -2.08
CA ASN A 137 -0.02 -1.91 -2.52
C ASN A 137 0.93 -1.37 -1.44
N ALA A 138 1.41 -2.26 -0.57
CA ALA A 138 2.13 -1.86 0.64
C ALA A 138 2.96 -3.00 1.24
N GLN A 139 3.78 -2.64 2.20
CA GLN A 139 4.56 -3.58 3.01
C GLN A 139 3.95 -3.70 4.41
N ARG A 140 3.59 -4.90 4.84
CA ARG A 140 2.99 -5.13 6.17
C ARG A 140 3.81 -4.54 7.30
N CYS A 141 5.13 -4.66 7.22
CA CYS A 141 6.03 -4.14 8.25
C CYS A 141 5.93 -2.62 8.49
N PHE A 142 5.42 -1.86 7.51
CA PHE A 142 5.11 -0.43 7.64
C PHE A 142 3.63 -0.20 7.94
N THR A 143 2.77 -0.90 7.23
CA THR A 143 1.32 -0.65 7.17
C THR A 143 0.62 -0.99 8.48
N GLU A 144 0.93 -2.13 9.08
CA GLU A 144 0.29 -2.56 10.31
C GLU A 144 0.53 -1.59 11.48
N PRO A 145 1.78 -1.19 11.81
CA PRO A 145 2.01 -0.21 12.87
C PRO A 145 1.42 1.17 12.54
N GLU A 146 1.39 1.59 11.27
CA GLU A 146 0.81 2.87 10.87
C GLU A 146 -0.72 2.87 11.02
N MET A 147 -1.40 1.83 10.61
CA MET A 147 -2.87 1.70 10.79
C MET A 147 -3.25 1.57 12.26
N LYS A 148 -2.50 0.82 13.06
CA LYS A 148 -2.71 0.70 14.51
C LYS A 148 -2.47 2.04 15.21
N GLY A 149 -1.39 2.72 14.87
CA GLY A 149 -1.05 4.03 15.42
C GLY A 149 -2.03 5.14 15.10
N THR A 150 -2.75 5.03 13.96
CA THR A 150 -3.83 5.96 13.57
C THR A 150 -5.20 5.53 14.06
N GLY A 151 -5.34 4.35 14.66
CA GLY A 151 -6.59 3.82 15.21
C GLY A 151 -7.60 3.33 14.16
N ILE A 152 -7.16 3.07 12.93
CA ILE A 152 -8.08 2.60 11.87
C ILE A 152 -8.03 1.08 11.64
N TRP A 153 -7.04 0.38 12.21
CA TRP A 153 -6.84 -1.07 11.98
C TRP A 153 -8.09 -1.90 12.26
N ASP A 154 -8.71 -1.69 13.41
CA ASP A 154 -9.85 -2.47 13.87
C ASP A 154 -11.20 -2.08 13.20
N LEU A 155 -11.19 -1.11 12.29
CA LEU A 155 -12.37 -0.71 11.52
C LEU A 155 -12.56 -1.57 10.26
N PHE A 156 -11.60 -2.40 9.90
CA PHE A 156 -11.67 -3.26 8.73
C PHE A 156 -12.15 -4.67 9.07
N ASP A 157 -13.02 -5.22 8.23
CA ASP A 157 -13.45 -6.63 8.28
C ASP A 157 -12.42 -7.55 7.63
N GLY A 158 -11.60 -7.01 6.73
CA GLY A 158 -10.49 -7.70 6.10
C GLY A 158 -9.40 -6.75 5.62
N ILE A 159 -8.15 -7.19 5.74
CA ILE A 159 -6.98 -6.39 5.40
C ILE A 159 -6.07 -7.18 4.45
N PHE A 160 -6.03 -6.73 3.19
CA PHE A 160 -5.18 -7.28 2.14
C PHE A 160 -4.04 -6.32 1.82
N ILE A 161 -2.83 -6.75 2.12
CA ILE A 161 -1.59 -6.03 1.85
C ILE A 161 -0.79 -6.82 0.83
N SER A 162 -0.31 -6.17 -0.21
CA SER A 162 0.35 -6.82 -1.34
C SER A 162 1.58 -7.64 -0.95
N SER A 163 2.39 -7.20 0.02
CA SER A 163 3.55 -7.96 0.48
C SER A 163 3.20 -9.31 1.09
N ASP A 164 1.99 -9.48 1.68
CA ASP A 164 1.56 -10.76 2.23
C ASP A 164 1.12 -11.75 1.15
N ARG A 165 0.67 -11.22 0.01
CA ARG A 165 0.11 -12.00 -1.10
C ARG A 165 1.09 -12.16 -2.26
N GLN A 166 2.23 -11.48 -2.20
CA GLN A 166 3.28 -11.48 -3.22
C GLN A 166 2.82 -10.95 -4.59
N ILE A 167 1.69 -10.24 -4.62
CA ILE A 167 1.06 -9.69 -5.82
C ILE A 167 0.41 -8.35 -5.48
N LYS A 168 0.42 -7.39 -6.41
CA LYS A 168 -0.11 -6.05 -6.19
C LYS A 168 -1.06 -5.59 -7.30
N LYS A 169 -1.88 -4.57 -7.01
CA LYS A 169 -2.68 -3.86 -8.01
C LYS A 169 -1.77 -3.33 -9.12
N PRO A 170 -2.16 -3.39 -10.39
CA PRO A 170 -3.50 -3.72 -10.90
C PRO A 170 -3.73 -5.20 -11.25
N ASP A 171 -2.92 -6.16 -10.77
CA ASP A 171 -3.17 -7.56 -11.07
C ASP A 171 -4.54 -8.00 -10.54
N PRO A 172 -5.45 -8.50 -11.42
CA PRO A 172 -6.79 -8.89 -11.00
C PRO A 172 -6.83 -10.01 -9.96
N ALA A 173 -5.80 -10.84 -9.87
CA ALA A 173 -5.74 -11.92 -8.89
C ALA A 173 -5.80 -11.37 -7.46
N PHE A 174 -5.16 -10.20 -7.20
CA PHE A 174 -5.15 -9.59 -5.87
C PHE A 174 -6.55 -9.20 -5.36
N MET A 175 -7.41 -8.65 -6.23
CA MET A 175 -8.81 -8.35 -5.89
C MET A 175 -9.64 -9.63 -5.82
N LYS A 176 -9.45 -10.57 -6.76
CA LYS A 176 -10.20 -11.83 -6.78
C LYS A 176 -9.97 -12.68 -5.54
N ASP A 177 -8.74 -12.67 -5.00
CA ASP A 177 -8.42 -13.35 -3.76
C ASP A 177 -9.19 -12.74 -2.58
N LEU A 178 -9.26 -11.41 -2.49
CA LEU A 178 -10.06 -10.73 -1.46
C LEU A 178 -11.53 -11.08 -1.59
N LEU A 179 -12.10 -10.99 -2.79
CA LEU A 179 -13.51 -11.29 -3.04
C LEU A 179 -13.84 -12.74 -2.65
N ALA A 180 -12.97 -13.70 -3.02
CA ALA A 180 -13.15 -15.10 -2.71
C ALA A 180 -13.01 -15.40 -1.22
N GLU A 181 -12.01 -14.83 -0.53
CA GLU A 181 -11.75 -15.07 0.89
C GLU A 181 -12.92 -14.63 1.78
N TYR A 182 -13.58 -13.51 1.41
CA TYR A 182 -14.72 -12.97 2.18
C TYR A 182 -16.09 -13.29 1.54
N GLY A 183 -16.14 -14.04 0.45
CA GLY A 183 -17.38 -14.41 -0.23
C GLY A 183 -18.17 -13.21 -0.75
N LEU A 184 -17.48 -12.19 -1.29
CA LEU A 184 -18.09 -10.94 -1.73
C LEU A 184 -18.56 -11.05 -3.19
N ASP A 185 -19.78 -10.54 -3.46
CA ASP A 185 -20.28 -10.35 -4.81
C ASP A 185 -19.68 -9.05 -5.40
N PRO A 186 -18.93 -9.10 -6.51
CA PRO A 186 -18.40 -7.90 -7.17
C PRO A 186 -19.45 -6.80 -7.43
N GLY A 187 -20.68 -7.19 -7.81
CA GLY A 187 -21.79 -6.25 -8.06
C GLY A 187 -22.30 -5.51 -6.82
N GLU A 188 -21.95 -5.97 -5.63
CA GLU A 188 -22.28 -5.37 -4.33
C GLU A 188 -21.08 -4.61 -3.71
N CYS A 189 -19.93 -4.59 -4.42
CA CYS A 189 -18.68 -3.98 -3.97
C CYS A 189 -18.38 -2.68 -4.71
N VAL A 190 -17.60 -1.82 -4.07
CA VAL A 190 -16.99 -0.64 -4.68
C VAL A 190 -15.53 -0.50 -4.24
N MET A 191 -14.63 -0.23 -5.18
CA MET A 191 -13.23 0.12 -4.89
C MET A 191 -13.09 1.64 -4.80
N ILE A 192 -12.51 2.13 -3.71
CA ILE A 192 -12.18 3.55 -3.51
C ILE A 192 -10.65 3.69 -3.46
N GLY A 193 -10.12 4.55 -4.31
CA GLY A 193 -8.68 4.82 -4.36
C GLY A 193 -8.34 6.07 -5.12
N ASN A 194 -7.08 6.48 -5.08
CA ASN A 194 -6.58 7.71 -5.70
C ASN A 194 -5.74 7.48 -6.96
N GLU A 195 -5.61 6.24 -7.42
CA GLU A 195 -4.82 5.91 -8.61
C GLU A 195 -5.67 5.23 -9.70
N TYR A 196 -5.77 5.87 -10.86
CA TYR A 196 -6.47 5.30 -12.02
C TYR A 196 -5.81 4.01 -12.52
N GLY A 197 -4.48 3.98 -12.57
CA GLY A 197 -3.69 2.87 -13.12
C GLY A 197 -3.63 1.62 -12.23
N SER A 198 -3.98 1.72 -10.98
CA SER A 198 -4.00 0.61 -10.02
C SER A 198 -5.41 0.35 -9.48
N ASP A 199 -6.01 1.30 -8.76
CA ASP A 199 -7.30 1.11 -8.08
C ASP A 199 -8.48 1.00 -9.02
N MET A 200 -8.60 1.95 -9.93
CA MET A 200 -9.72 1.94 -10.88
C MET A 200 -9.54 0.85 -11.93
N LYS A 201 -8.29 0.56 -12.32
CA LYS A 201 -7.96 -0.52 -13.24
C LYS A 201 -8.33 -1.88 -12.69
N ILE A 202 -7.93 -2.22 -11.46
CA ILE A 202 -8.25 -3.52 -10.86
C ILE A 202 -9.76 -3.66 -10.62
N ALA A 203 -10.46 -2.58 -10.25
CA ALA A 203 -11.91 -2.58 -10.12
C ALA A 203 -12.58 -2.95 -11.45
N ALA A 204 -12.18 -2.28 -12.54
CA ALA A 204 -12.67 -2.56 -13.88
C ALA A 204 -12.46 -4.01 -14.30
N ASP A 205 -11.25 -4.53 -14.11
CA ASP A 205 -10.85 -5.88 -14.51
C ASP A 205 -11.57 -6.98 -13.71
N CYS A 206 -12.09 -6.63 -12.53
CA CYS A 206 -12.80 -7.57 -11.65
C CYS A 206 -14.33 -7.37 -11.62
N GLY A 207 -14.88 -6.45 -12.42
CA GLY A 207 -16.32 -6.17 -12.43
C GLY A 207 -16.83 -5.51 -11.14
N VAL A 208 -15.94 -4.84 -10.43
CA VAL A 208 -16.24 -4.03 -9.23
C VAL A 208 -16.42 -2.57 -9.65
N ASP A 209 -17.41 -1.88 -9.10
CA ASP A 209 -17.55 -0.45 -9.32
C ASP A 209 -16.35 0.31 -8.71
N GLY A 210 -15.96 1.45 -9.31
CA GLY A 210 -14.88 2.30 -8.82
C GLY A 210 -15.36 3.69 -8.45
N ILE A 211 -14.77 4.27 -7.41
CA ILE A 211 -14.91 5.69 -7.04
C ILE A 211 -13.49 6.25 -6.90
N PHE A 212 -13.17 7.26 -7.70
CA PHE A 212 -11.87 7.92 -7.62
C PHE A 212 -11.88 9.01 -6.55
N LEU A 213 -10.96 8.91 -5.60
CA LEU A 213 -10.75 9.93 -4.56
C LEU A 213 -9.62 10.87 -5.00
N ASN A 214 -9.97 12.11 -5.29
CA ASN A 214 -9.06 13.12 -5.85
C ASN A 214 -8.25 13.84 -4.77
N THR A 215 -7.37 13.12 -4.10
CA THR A 215 -6.50 13.69 -3.05
C THR A 215 -5.37 14.55 -3.58
N ASP A 216 -5.00 14.39 -4.86
CA ASP A 216 -3.95 15.16 -5.53
C ASP A 216 -4.46 16.44 -6.20
N ALA A 217 -5.75 16.76 -6.03
CA ALA A 217 -6.41 17.95 -6.56
C ALA A 217 -6.28 18.12 -8.09
N HIS A 218 -6.38 17.01 -8.82
CA HIS A 218 -6.45 17.06 -10.29
C HIS A 218 -7.65 17.85 -10.78
N SER A 219 -7.49 18.57 -11.88
CA SER A 219 -8.61 19.22 -12.56
C SER A 219 -9.56 18.19 -13.18
N PRO A 220 -10.81 18.54 -13.49
CA PRO A 220 -11.74 17.63 -14.18
C PRO A 220 -11.17 17.10 -15.50
N GLU A 221 -10.43 17.91 -16.24
CA GLU A 221 -9.78 17.54 -17.50
C GLU A 221 -8.67 16.51 -17.26
N GLU A 222 -7.87 16.68 -16.22
CA GLU A 222 -6.82 15.72 -15.82
C GLU A 222 -7.45 14.39 -15.38
N CYS A 223 -8.50 14.41 -14.59
CA CYS A 223 -9.23 13.20 -14.20
C CYS A 223 -9.78 12.46 -15.43
N LEU A 224 -10.33 13.20 -16.42
CA LEU A 224 -10.78 12.60 -17.67
C LEU A 224 -9.64 11.97 -18.47
N ALA A 225 -8.50 12.64 -18.54
CA ALA A 225 -7.32 12.15 -19.25
C ALA A 225 -6.75 10.89 -18.59
N LEU A 226 -6.63 10.87 -17.26
CA LEU A 226 -6.14 9.73 -16.49
C LEU A 226 -7.06 8.49 -16.62
N GLY A 227 -8.38 8.71 -16.72
CA GLY A 227 -9.37 7.65 -16.85
C GLY A 227 -9.63 7.16 -18.28
N GLN A 228 -8.93 7.66 -19.31
CA GLN A 228 -9.22 7.35 -20.74
C GLN A 228 -9.18 5.87 -21.09
N SER A 229 -8.32 5.09 -20.45
CA SER A 229 -8.14 3.67 -20.73
C SER A 229 -9.14 2.76 -20.01
N LEU A 230 -9.96 3.31 -19.10
CA LEU A 230 -10.93 2.53 -18.36
C LEU A 230 -12.21 2.27 -19.18
N PRO A 231 -12.85 1.11 -19.04
CA PRO A 231 -14.11 0.80 -19.70
C PRO A 231 -15.31 1.57 -19.11
N PHE A 232 -15.13 2.27 -18.01
CA PHE A 232 -16.15 3.08 -17.35
C PHE A 232 -15.54 4.40 -16.83
N ARG A 233 -16.41 5.35 -16.47
CA ARG A 233 -16.00 6.60 -15.83
C ARG A 233 -16.34 6.54 -14.35
N PRO A 234 -15.35 6.41 -13.46
CA PRO A 234 -15.62 6.41 -12.03
C PRO A 234 -16.12 7.78 -11.58
N PRO A 235 -17.13 7.85 -10.70
CA PRO A 235 -17.41 9.06 -9.96
C PRO A 235 -16.16 9.58 -9.25
N VAL A 236 -15.98 10.91 -9.27
CA VAL A 236 -14.85 11.57 -8.57
C VAL A 236 -15.39 12.21 -7.30
N ILE A 237 -14.71 11.99 -6.20
CA ILE A 237 -14.96 12.64 -4.92
C ILE A 237 -13.67 13.29 -4.39
N ASP A 238 -13.80 14.36 -3.64
CA ASP A 238 -12.67 15.08 -3.03
C ASP A 238 -12.51 14.78 -1.54
N ASP A 239 -13.51 14.14 -0.94
CA ASP A 239 -13.52 13.77 0.48
C ASP A 239 -14.31 12.48 0.71
N LEU A 240 -13.79 11.59 1.54
CA LEU A 240 -14.44 10.30 1.86
C LEU A 240 -15.82 10.45 2.51
N ARG A 241 -16.12 11.57 3.17
CA ARG A 241 -17.44 11.85 3.73
C ARG A 241 -18.53 11.90 2.67
N GLN A 242 -18.20 12.21 1.41
CA GLN A 242 -19.14 12.18 0.28
C GLN A 242 -19.68 10.77 -0.01
N LEU A 243 -19.01 9.71 0.46
CA LEU A 243 -19.54 8.34 0.41
C LEU A 243 -20.80 8.16 1.26
N LEU A 244 -21.02 9.05 2.22
CA LEU A 244 -22.11 8.99 3.19
C LEU A 244 -23.37 9.75 2.72
N ASP A 245 -23.24 10.60 1.69
CA ASP A 245 -24.26 11.51 1.17
C ASP A 245 -25.26 10.78 0.25
N ALA A 246 -25.85 9.68 0.74
CA ALA A 246 -26.84 8.91 -0.03
C ALA A 246 -27.91 8.30 0.84
#